data_be2375917ec4cee26d06eda4c83e86e5
#
_entry.id   be2375917ec4cee26d06eda4c83e86e5
#
_cell.length_a   1.000
_cell.length_b   1.000
_cell.length_c   1.000
_cell.angle_alpha   90.00
_cell.angle_beta   90.00
_cell.angle_gamma   90.00
#
_symmetry.space_group_name_H-M   'P 1'
#
loop_
_entity.id
_entity.type
_entity.pdbx_description
1 polymer ?
#
loop_
_entity_poly.entity_id
_entity_poly.type
_entity_poly.pdbx_seq_one_letter_code
_entity_poly.pdbx_strand_id
1 'polypeptide(L)'
;MTEVAIGECTYRVHAVQKDGQWIAHAQRSDTGERFGPDCAGSTAEQAFERVVSWLDWQREHAAALEALQQAERAYHRTIAGSAFANPSEGPTAIELQKESLDQVEDARQRLDDVRARKPQ
;
A
#
# COMPACT_ATOMS: atom_id res chain seq x y z
N MET A 1 -24.16 -2.73 -10.39
CA MET A 1 -23.24 -1.96 -9.54
C MET A 1 -23.11 -2.64 -8.18
N THR A 2 -21.90 -2.96 -7.78
CA THR A 2 -21.63 -3.67 -6.53
C THR A 2 -20.74 -2.83 -5.62
N GLU A 3 -21.10 -2.69 -4.37
CA GLU A 3 -20.25 -2.03 -3.38
C GLU A 3 -19.29 -3.04 -2.75
N VAL A 4 -18.03 -2.63 -2.59
CA VAL A 4 -16.99 -3.44 -1.98
C VAL A 4 -16.30 -2.59 -0.92
N ALA A 5 -16.17 -3.13 0.29
CA ALA A 5 -15.42 -2.49 1.37
C ALA A 5 -14.01 -3.05 1.41
N ILE A 6 -13.02 -2.19 1.24
CA ILE A 6 -11.60 -2.54 1.32
C ILE A 6 -11.00 -1.68 2.42
N GLY A 7 -10.75 -2.29 3.58
CA GLY A 7 -10.30 -1.54 4.75
C GLY A 7 -11.36 -0.55 5.21
N GLU A 8 -10.99 0.71 5.32
CA GLU A 8 -11.91 1.78 5.73
C GLU A 8 -12.59 2.47 4.55
N CYS A 9 -12.24 2.10 3.32
CA CYS A 9 -12.78 2.71 2.11
C CYS A 9 -13.81 1.80 1.47
N THR A 10 -14.85 2.41 0.91
CA THR A 10 -15.88 1.70 0.15
C THR A 10 -15.80 2.14 -1.30
N TYR A 11 -15.88 1.16 -2.20
CA TYR A 11 -15.81 1.38 -3.64
C TYR A 11 -17.04 0.80 -4.32
N ARG A 12 -17.45 1.44 -5.42
CA ARG A 12 -18.48 0.91 -6.31
C ARG A 12 -17.80 0.36 -7.54
N VAL A 13 -18.06 -0.91 -7.85
CA VAL A 13 -17.47 -1.57 -9.00
C VAL A 13 -18.54 -1.78 -10.06
N HIS A 14 -18.23 -1.29 -11.26
CA HIS A 14 -19.08 -1.41 -12.44
C HIS A 14 -18.42 -2.34 -13.44
N ALA A 15 -19.21 -3.27 -14.00
CA ALA A 15 -18.76 -4.10 -15.10
C ALA A 15 -19.67 -3.86 -16.31
N VAL A 16 -19.08 -3.58 -17.47
CA VAL A 16 -19.81 -3.39 -18.71
C VAL A 16 -19.24 -4.29 -19.79
N GLN A 17 -20.12 -4.76 -20.68
CA GLN A 17 -19.70 -5.57 -21.81
C GLN A 17 -19.32 -4.65 -22.97
N LYS A 18 -18.14 -4.91 -23.56
CA LYS A 18 -17.64 -4.14 -24.68
C LYS A 18 -16.81 -5.06 -25.60
N ASP A 19 -17.17 -5.11 -26.88
CA ASP A 19 -16.45 -5.89 -27.90
C ASP A 19 -16.22 -7.36 -27.51
N GLY A 20 -17.25 -7.99 -26.91
CA GLY A 20 -17.19 -9.39 -26.51
C GLY A 20 -16.45 -9.65 -25.22
N GLN A 21 -15.97 -8.60 -24.55
CA GLN A 21 -15.29 -8.71 -23.25
C GLN A 21 -16.05 -7.90 -22.20
N TRP A 22 -15.81 -8.25 -20.94
CA TRP A 22 -16.30 -7.46 -19.82
C TRP A 22 -15.17 -6.59 -19.30
N ILE A 23 -15.48 -5.32 -19.06
CA ILE A 23 -14.53 -4.37 -18.49
C ILE A 23 -15.12 -3.83 -17.20
N ALA A 24 -14.37 -3.96 -16.11
CA ALA A 24 -14.78 -3.48 -14.80
C ALA A 24 -13.87 -2.34 -14.35
N HIS A 25 -14.44 -1.38 -13.64
CA HIS A 25 -13.71 -0.30 -13.02
C HIS A 25 -14.30 0.00 -11.64
N ALA A 26 -13.50 0.62 -10.79
CA ALA A 26 -13.92 1.02 -9.45
C ALA A 26 -14.05 2.54 -9.36
N GLN A 27 -14.99 2.98 -8.52
CA GLN A 27 -15.16 4.38 -8.13
C GLN A 27 -15.24 4.46 -6.63
N ARG A 28 -14.68 5.52 -6.05
CA ARG A 28 -14.86 5.76 -4.62
C ARG A 28 -16.31 6.14 -4.35
N SER A 29 -16.91 5.51 -3.34
CA SER A 29 -18.31 5.75 -3.00
C SER A 29 -18.55 7.16 -2.46
N ASP A 30 -17.55 7.75 -1.79
CA ASP A 30 -17.66 9.08 -1.18
C ASP A 30 -17.54 10.22 -2.17
N THR A 31 -16.65 10.10 -3.18
CA THR A 31 -16.38 11.17 -4.15
C THR A 31 -16.89 10.88 -5.54
N GLY A 32 -17.15 9.61 -5.86
CA GLY A 32 -17.52 9.19 -7.22
C GLY A 32 -16.37 9.18 -8.21
N GLU A 33 -15.16 9.47 -7.76
CA GLU A 33 -13.99 9.48 -8.64
C GLU A 33 -13.54 8.06 -8.98
N ARG A 34 -13.10 7.87 -10.24
CA ARG A 34 -12.51 6.61 -10.66
C ARG A 34 -11.23 6.35 -9.87
N PHE A 35 -11.05 5.11 -9.50
CA PHE A 35 -9.88 4.69 -8.73
C PHE A 35 -9.34 3.39 -9.30
N GLY A 36 -8.09 3.41 -9.75
CA GLY A 36 -7.43 2.24 -10.30
C GLY A 36 -7.67 2.03 -11.79
N PRO A 37 -7.12 0.94 -12.32
CA PRO A 37 -7.23 0.63 -13.74
C PRO A 37 -8.56 -0.04 -14.10
N ASP A 38 -8.89 -0.01 -15.38
CA ASP A 38 -9.93 -0.84 -15.93
C ASP A 38 -9.39 -2.27 -16.07
N CYS A 39 -10.16 -3.25 -15.61
CA CYS A 39 -9.77 -4.66 -15.70
C CYS A 39 -10.70 -5.41 -16.63
N ALA A 40 -10.11 -6.14 -17.59
CA ALA A 40 -10.85 -6.92 -18.55
C ALA A 40 -11.01 -8.37 -18.06
N GLY A 41 -12.12 -9.00 -18.47
CA GLY A 41 -12.37 -10.40 -18.19
C GLY A 41 -13.30 -10.99 -19.24
N SER A 42 -13.35 -12.30 -19.35
CA SER A 42 -14.26 -13.00 -20.24
C SER A 42 -15.68 -13.04 -19.68
N THR A 43 -15.85 -12.84 -18.39
CA THR A 43 -17.14 -12.71 -17.72
C THR A 43 -17.15 -11.47 -16.84
N ALA A 44 -18.35 -10.99 -16.49
CA ALA A 44 -18.50 -9.88 -15.54
C ALA A 44 -17.87 -10.21 -14.20
N GLU A 45 -18.03 -11.44 -13.73
CA GLU A 45 -17.46 -11.90 -12.46
C GLU A 45 -15.94 -11.88 -12.48
N GLN A 46 -15.32 -12.33 -13.57
CA GLN A 46 -13.87 -12.33 -13.71
C GLN A 46 -13.31 -10.90 -13.70
N ALA A 47 -13.94 -10.00 -14.45
CA ALA A 47 -13.52 -8.58 -14.46
C ALA A 47 -13.68 -7.96 -13.08
N PHE A 48 -14.77 -8.26 -12.39
CA PHE A 48 -15.02 -7.80 -11.03
C PHE A 48 -13.94 -8.29 -10.05
N GLU A 49 -13.63 -9.59 -10.09
CA GLU A 49 -12.62 -10.17 -9.21
C GLU A 49 -11.23 -9.54 -9.42
N ARG A 50 -10.89 -9.24 -10.66
CA ARG A 50 -9.63 -8.57 -10.98
C ARG A 50 -9.55 -7.18 -10.39
N VAL A 51 -10.64 -6.42 -10.44
CA VAL A 51 -10.70 -5.09 -9.79
C VAL A 51 -10.56 -5.22 -8.29
N VAL A 52 -11.27 -6.15 -7.66
CA VAL A 52 -11.20 -6.36 -6.21
C VAL A 52 -9.79 -6.77 -5.79
N SER A 53 -9.14 -7.68 -6.53
CA SER A 53 -7.76 -8.07 -6.25
C SER A 53 -6.81 -6.91 -6.34
N TRP A 54 -6.99 -6.02 -7.32
CA TRP A 54 -6.17 -4.83 -7.46
C TRP A 54 -6.39 -3.86 -6.28
N LEU A 55 -7.65 -3.67 -5.85
CA LEU A 55 -7.97 -2.81 -4.73
C LEU A 55 -7.34 -3.33 -3.42
N ASP A 56 -7.42 -4.63 -3.17
CA ASP A 56 -6.78 -5.26 -2.02
C ASP A 56 -5.26 -5.07 -2.06
N TRP A 57 -4.65 -5.31 -3.22
CA TRP A 57 -3.22 -5.10 -3.39
C TRP A 57 -2.82 -3.64 -3.17
N GLN A 58 -3.60 -2.71 -3.70
CA GLN A 58 -3.33 -1.28 -3.56
C GLN A 58 -3.36 -0.85 -2.09
N ARG A 59 -4.29 -1.40 -1.32
CA ARG A 59 -4.35 -1.14 0.12
C ARG A 59 -3.10 -1.65 0.83
N GLU A 60 -2.65 -2.86 0.52
CA GLU A 60 -1.44 -3.42 1.09
C GLU A 60 -0.20 -2.60 0.69
N HIS A 61 -0.14 -2.18 -0.56
CA HIS A 61 0.94 -1.34 -1.06
C HIS A 61 0.99 0.01 -0.33
N ALA A 62 -0.15 0.66 -0.16
CA ALA A 62 -0.24 1.93 0.55
C ALA A 62 0.20 1.78 2.01
N ALA A 63 -0.23 0.70 2.67
CA ALA A 63 0.16 0.43 4.05
C ALA A 63 1.67 0.16 4.18
N ALA A 64 2.25 -0.60 3.25
CA ALA A 64 3.69 -0.88 3.25
C ALA A 64 4.51 0.37 2.99
N LEU A 65 4.06 1.23 2.08
CA LEU A 65 4.72 2.50 1.80
C LEU A 65 4.67 3.44 3.01
N GLU A 66 3.52 3.53 3.66
CA GLU A 66 3.38 4.34 4.87
C GLU A 66 4.29 3.82 5.99
N ALA A 67 4.36 2.51 6.17
CA ALA A 67 5.24 1.90 7.18
C ALA A 67 6.71 2.25 6.92
N LEU A 68 7.15 2.23 5.65
CA LEU A 68 8.50 2.63 5.27
C LEU A 68 8.74 4.10 5.59
N GLN A 69 7.82 4.98 5.25
CA GLN A 69 7.94 6.41 5.53
C GLN A 69 8.03 6.69 7.03
N GLN A 70 7.23 5.99 7.84
CA GLN A 70 7.29 6.11 9.30
C GLN A 70 8.62 5.62 9.86
N ALA A 71 9.12 4.49 9.35
CA ALA A 71 10.41 3.94 9.77
C ALA A 71 11.57 4.90 9.43
N GLU A 72 11.53 5.50 8.24
CA GLU A 72 12.54 6.48 7.82
C GLU A 72 12.52 7.73 8.70
N ARG A 73 11.33 8.24 9.03
CA ARG A 73 11.21 9.38 9.94
C ARG A 73 11.74 9.05 11.33
N ALA A 74 11.44 7.87 11.84
CA ALA A 74 11.95 7.42 13.14
C ALA A 74 13.48 7.31 13.12
N TYR A 75 14.04 6.79 12.03
CA TYR A 75 15.50 6.71 11.85
C TYR A 75 16.15 8.10 11.84
N HIS A 76 15.56 9.05 11.10
CA HIS A 76 16.08 10.42 11.04
C HIS A 76 16.00 11.11 12.40
N ARG A 77 14.94 10.88 13.17
CA ARG A 77 14.84 11.42 14.54
C ARG A 77 15.92 10.83 15.47
N THR A 78 16.23 9.55 15.29
CA THR A 78 17.29 8.90 16.06
C THR A 78 18.66 9.52 15.78
N ILE A 79 18.96 9.82 14.51
CA ILE A 79 20.18 10.50 14.10
C ILE A 79 20.24 11.90 14.70
N ALA A 80 19.16 12.67 14.55
CA ALA A 80 19.08 14.03 15.09
C ALA A 80 19.24 14.03 16.62
N GLY A 81 18.60 13.08 17.31
CA GLY A 81 18.73 12.94 18.75
C GLY A 81 20.16 12.60 19.19
N SER A 82 20.86 11.75 18.44
CA SER A 82 22.22 11.36 18.78
C SER A 82 23.23 12.52 18.64
N ALA A 83 22.94 13.49 17.76
CA ALA A 83 23.78 14.67 17.61
C ALA A 83 23.83 15.54 18.87
N PHE A 84 22.83 15.43 19.74
CA PHE A 84 22.72 16.18 20.98
C PHE A 84 22.88 15.27 22.21
N ALA A 85 23.15 13.98 22.02
CA ALA A 85 23.28 13.03 23.11
C ALA A 85 24.59 13.22 23.87
N ASN A 86 24.56 13.00 25.19
CA ASN A 86 25.75 13.00 26.02
C ASN A 86 26.65 11.80 25.64
N PRO A 87 27.96 12.00 25.45
CA PRO A 87 28.88 10.88 25.14
C PRO A 87 28.81 9.69 26.09
N SER A 88 28.40 9.91 27.35
CA SER A 88 28.25 8.83 28.33
C SER A 88 27.08 7.89 27.99
N GLU A 89 26.19 8.29 27.13
CA GLU A 89 25.05 7.49 26.66
C GLU A 89 25.28 6.86 25.26
N GLY A 90 26.51 6.97 24.77
CA GLY A 90 26.87 6.57 23.41
C GLY A 90 26.46 5.15 22.99
N PRO A 91 26.68 4.08 23.80
CA PRO A 91 26.28 2.72 23.39
C PRO A 91 24.79 2.60 23.13
N THR A 92 23.97 3.23 23.97
CA THR A 92 22.51 3.20 23.83
C THR A 92 22.06 3.92 22.55
N ALA A 93 22.69 5.05 22.22
CA ALA A 93 22.37 5.80 21.00
C ALA A 93 22.70 4.99 19.74
N ILE A 94 23.85 4.30 19.74
CA ILE A 94 24.28 3.45 18.62
C ILE A 94 23.29 2.28 18.44
N GLU A 95 22.88 1.64 19.52
CA GLU A 95 21.94 0.53 19.49
C GLU A 95 20.58 0.97 18.94
N LEU A 96 20.08 2.15 19.34
CA LEU A 96 18.83 2.70 18.85
C LEU A 96 18.90 3.02 17.35
N GLN A 97 20.02 3.57 16.89
CA GLN A 97 20.23 3.84 15.46
C GLN A 97 20.23 2.56 14.64
N LYS A 98 20.91 1.53 15.13
CA LYS A 98 20.97 0.23 14.45
C LYS A 98 19.58 -0.40 14.36
N GLU A 99 18.85 -0.40 15.48
CA GLU A 99 17.49 -0.92 15.53
C GLU A 99 16.56 -0.18 14.55
N SER A 100 16.64 1.16 14.51
CA SER A 100 15.84 1.97 13.60
C SER A 100 16.20 1.70 12.14
N LEU A 101 17.48 1.50 11.83
CA LEU A 101 17.92 1.16 10.49
C LEU A 101 17.40 -0.22 10.06
N ASP A 102 17.44 -1.20 10.97
CA ASP A 102 16.90 -2.53 10.71
C ASP A 102 15.41 -2.45 10.40
N GLN A 103 14.67 -1.60 11.11
CA GLN A 103 13.24 -1.37 10.83
C GLN A 103 13.01 -0.78 9.44
N VAL A 104 13.86 0.15 9.00
CA VAL A 104 13.79 0.73 7.65
C VAL A 104 14.04 -0.36 6.60
N GLU A 105 15.05 -1.20 6.80
CA GLU A 105 15.37 -2.28 5.88
C GLU A 105 14.23 -3.31 5.79
N ASP A 106 13.64 -3.69 6.92
CA ASP A 106 12.50 -4.60 6.96
C ASP A 106 11.28 -4.02 6.25
N ALA A 107 11.00 -2.74 6.49
CA ALA A 107 9.86 -2.07 5.84
C ALA A 107 10.08 -1.95 4.33
N ARG A 108 11.32 -1.70 3.90
CA ARG A 108 11.69 -1.64 2.48
C ARG A 108 11.52 -3.00 1.81
N GLN A 109 11.97 -4.07 2.47
CA GLN A 109 11.81 -5.44 1.97
C GLN A 109 10.34 -5.80 1.83
N ARG A 110 9.52 -5.45 2.82
CA ARG A 110 8.07 -5.68 2.78
C ARG A 110 7.43 -4.96 1.59
N LEU A 111 7.83 -3.71 1.34
CA LEU A 111 7.31 -2.95 0.20
C LEU A 111 7.69 -3.62 -1.12
N ASP A 112 8.93 -4.09 -1.25
CA ASP A 112 9.39 -4.81 -2.45
C ASP A 112 8.59 -6.10 -2.65
N ASP A 113 8.33 -6.85 -1.59
CA ASP A 113 7.54 -8.08 -1.65
C ASP A 113 6.10 -7.80 -2.10
N VAL A 114 5.49 -6.73 -1.59
CA VAL A 114 4.14 -6.32 -2.00
C VAL A 114 4.13 -5.92 -3.46
N ARG A 115 5.12 -5.16 -3.92
CA ARG A 115 5.23 -4.75 -5.32
C ARG A 115 5.37 -5.95 -6.26
N ALA A 116 6.10 -6.97 -5.83
CA ALA A 116 6.27 -8.20 -6.62
C ALA A 116 4.96 -8.99 -6.78
N ARG A 117 3.99 -8.78 -5.90
CA ARG A 117 2.69 -9.47 -5.93
C ARG A 117 1.60 -8.68 -6.65
N LYS A 118 1.95 -7.61 -7.36
CA LYS A 118 0.96 -6.79 -8.05
C LYS A 118 0.14 -7.63 -9.03
N PRO A 119 -1.21 -7.59 -8.96
CA PRO A 119 -2.07 -8.30 -9.92
C PRO A 119 -1.92 -7.74 -11.32
N GLN A 120 -1.98 -8.63 -12.30
CA GLN A 120 -1.89 -8.27 -13.72
C GLN A 120 -3.24 -8.36 -14.40
#